data_8ca6656b1f8d2afd407bb1e55cf0fa08
#
_entry.id   8ca6656b1f8d2afd407bb1e55cf0fa08
#
_cell.length_a   1.000
_cell.length_b   1.000
_cell.length_c   1.000
_cell.angle_alpha   90.00
_cell.angle_beta   90.00
_cell.angle_gamma   90.00
#
_symmetry.space_group_name_H-M   'P 1'
#
loop_
_entity.id
_entity.type
_entity.pdbx_description
1 polymer ?
#
loop_
_entity_poly.entity_id
_entity_poly.type
_entity_poly.pdbx_seq_one_letter_code
_entity_poly.pdbx_strand_id
1 'polypeptide(L)'
;MTPQIQFDRFSAERENMVQTQLVARGIRDQRVLSAMARVPRHEFVSERYREQAYGDHPIPIAEGQTVSQPYIVALMLEVLKLEPSAKVLEVGTGSGYMTALLAELAAQVYSVERHARLARQAEDTLARLGYHNVTVLVGDGTQGLPDFAPYDGVVVSAAASQIPAALIDQLGEDGRMVIPVGPPDAQELQLVIKEGGRPIVHRLDGCRFVPLVAGEGYTST
;
A
#
# COMPACT_ATOMS: atom_id res chain seq x y z
N MET A 1 5.94 28.80 -21.15
CA MET A 1 6.56 28.87 -19.82
C MET A 1 7.10 27.49 -19.51
N THR A 2 8.41 27.31 -19.48
CA THR A 2 9.09 26.06 -19.14
C THR A 2 8.86 25.80 -17.66
N PRO A 3 8.39 24.60 -17.24
CA PRO A 3 8.28 24.30 -15.82
C PRO A 3 9.66 24.40 -15.19
N GLN A 4 9.81 25.25 -14.18
CA GLN A 4 10.99 25.21 -13.32
C GLN A 4 11.04 23.80 -12.71
N ILE A 5 12.06 23.03 -13.09
CA ILE A 5 12.44 21.81 -12.38
C ILE A 5 12.87 22.28 -10.99
N GLN A 6 11.91 22.23 -10.05
CA GLN A 6 12.23 22.40 -8.64
C GLN A 6 13.11 21.21 -8.29
N PHE A 7 14.39 21.46 -8.05
CA PHE A 7 15.35 20.42 -7.64
C PHE A 7 14.82 19.78 -6.36
N ASP A 8 14.22 18.60 -6.49
CA ASP A 8 13.85 17.78 -5.34
C ASP A 8 15.14 17.30 -4.68
N ARG A 9 15.47 17.92 -3.53
CA ARG A 9 16.71 17.64 -2.78
C ARG A 9 16.86 16.16 -2.38
N PHE A 10 15.77 15.39 -2.40
CA PHE A 10 15.75 13.98 -2.06
C PHE A 10 15.79 13.04 -3.28
N SER A 11 15.99 13.56 -4.47
CA SER A 11 15.99 12.73 -5.68
C SER A 11 17.12 11.68 -5.68
N ALA A 12 18.31 12.08 -5.20
CA ALA A 12 19.46 11.19 -5.12
C ALA A 12 19.25 10.07 -4.09
N GLU A 13 18.70 10.38 -2.92
CA GLU A 13 18.39 9.41 -1.87
C GLU A 13 17.31 8.44 -2.33
N ARG A 14 16.29 8.92 -3.06
CA ARG A 14 15.23 8.09 -3.62
C ARG A 14 15.78 7.13 -4.68
N GLU A 15 16.63 7.60 -5.57
CA GLU A 15 17.28 6.76 -6.56
C GLU A 15 18.20 5.73 -5.91
N ASN A 16 18.99 6.11 -4.92
CA ASN A 16 19.83 5.21 -4.14
C ASN A 16 19.00 4.12 -3.44
N MET A 17 17.85 4.47 -2.83
CA MET A 17 16.90 3.53 -2.26
C MET A 17 16.48 2.48 -3.30
N VAL A 18 16.08 2.90 -4.50
CA VAL A 18 15.67 1.97 -5.56
C VAL A 18 16.80 1.01 -5.93
N GLN A 19 18.01 1.50 -6.12
CA GLN A 19 19.14 0.68 -6.56
C GLN A 19 19.64 -0.27 -5.47
N THR A 20 19.83 0.23 -4.25
CA THR A 20 20.50 -0.52 -3.18
C THR A 20 19.57 -1.35 -2.31
N GLN A 21 18.30 -0.94 -2.17
CA GLN A 21 17.34 -1.62 -1.30
C GLN A 21 16.34 -2.48 -2.09
N LEU A 22 16.03 -2.13 -3.34
CA LEU A 22 15.02 -2.84 -4.13
C LEU A 22 15.67 -3.72 -5.19
N VAL A 23 16.37 -3.15 -6.16
CA VAL A 23 17.03 -3.90 -7.26
C VAL A 23 18.05 -4.90 -6.71
N ALA A 24 18.89 -4.48 -5.76
CA ALA A 24 19.88 -5.35 -5.14
C ALA A 24 19.27 -6.54 -4.36
N ARG A 25 18.03 -6.40 -3.89
CA ARG A 25 17.30 -7.46 -3.16
C ARG A 25 16.31 -8.24 -4.03
N GLY A 26 16.33 -8.04 -5.34
CA GLY A 26 15.62 -8.90 -6.27
C GLY A 26 14.29 -8.37 -6.81
N ILE A 27 13.88 -7.14 -6.51
CA ILE A 27 12.74 -6.50 -7.18
C ILE A 27 13.10 -6.26 -8.65
N ARG A 28 12.25 -6.70 -9.58
CA ARG A 28 12.51 -6.69 -11.02
C ARG A 28 11.43 -6.00 -11.85
N ASP A 29 10.23 -5.85 -11.32
CA ASP A 29 9.15 -5.18 -12.04
C ASP A 29 9.49 -3.70 -12.28
N GLN A 30 9.68 -3.33 -13.56
CA GLN A 30 10.10 -1.99 -13.96
C GLN A 30 9.04 -0.93 -13.67
N ARG A 31 7.76 -1.30 -13.65
CA ARG A 31 6.67 -0.37 -13.30
C ARG A 31 6.71 -0.07 -11.81
N VAL A 32 6.92 -1.08 -10.97
CA VAL A 32 7.10 -0.92 -9.53
C VAL A 32 8.33 -0.05 -9.23
N LEU A 33 9.50 -0.38 -9.82
CA LEU A 33 10.73 0.39 -9.64
C LEU A 33 10.56 1.84 -10.09
N SER A 34 9.86 2.08 -11.21
CA SER A 34 9.58 3.42 -11.72
C SER A 34 8.64 4.21 -10.80
N ALA A 35 7.61 3.57 -10.25
CA ALA A 35 6.71 4.19 -9.26
C ALA A 35 7.48 4.56 -7.98
N MET A 36 8.30 3.63 -7.45
CA MET A 36 9.13 3.89 -6.26
C MET A 36 10.16 5.01 -6.48
N ALA A 37 10.68 5.17 -7.71
CA ALA A 37 11.58 6.26 -8.08
C ALA A 37 10.85 7.61 -8.27
N ARG A 38 9.55 7.60 -8.55
CA ARG A 38 8.74 8.81 -8.81
C ARG A 38 8.08 9.36 -7.56
N VAL A 39 7.41 8.51 -6.78
CA VAL A 39 6.62 8.91 -5.63
C VAL A 39 7.50 9.46 -4.51
N PRO A 40 7.31 10.73 -4.08
CA PRO A 40 8.16 11.38 -3.08
C PRO A 40 7.81 10.91 -1.67
N ARG A 41 8.41 9.80 -1.23
CA ARG A 41 8.14 9.17 0.07
C ARG A 41 8.26 10.13 1.25
N HIS A 42 9.17 11.12 1.19
CA HIS A 42 9.36 12.14 2.22
C HIS A 42 8.14 13.07 2.42
N GLU A 43 7.21 13.14 1.46
CA GLU A 43 5.96 13.89 1.58
C GLU A 43 4.89 13.15 2.41
N PHE A 44 5.08 11.86 2.67
CA PHE A 44 4.18 10.99 3.42
C PHE A 44 4.64 10.73 4.86
N VAL A 45 5.66 11.43 5.32
CA VAL A 45 6.18 11.36 6.69
C VAL A 45 6.20 12.74 7.32
N SER A 46 6.19 12.80 8.67
CA SER A 46 6.30 14.11 9.35
C SER A 46 7.67 14.74 9.09
N GLU A 47 7.75 16.07 9.16
CA GLU A 47 8.96 16.83 8.87
C GLU A 47 10.20 16.32 9.61
N ARG A 48 10.05 15.93 10.87
CA ARG A 48 11.15 15.38 11.70
C ARG A 48 11.77 14.09 11.15
N TYR A 49 11.06 13.38 10.25
CA TYR A 49 11.52 12.11 9.66
C TYR A 49 11.87 12.22 8.18
N ARG A 50 11.76 13.39 7.56
CA ARG A 50 12.01 13.57 6.11
C ARG A 50 13.41 13.12 5.70
N GLU A 51 14.43 13.42 6.51
CA GLU A 51 15.83 13.01 6.24
C GLU A 51 16.03 11.48 6.35
N GLN A 52 15.11 10.77 6.98
CA GLN A 52 15.14 9.31 7.12
C GLN A 52 14.18 8.61 6.13
N ALA A 53 13.46 9.38 5.32
CA ALA A 53 12.36 8.85 4.50
C ALA A 53 12.79 7.72 3.55
N TYR A 54 14.02 7.72 3.11
CA TYR A 54 14.57 6.76 2.16
C TYR A 54 15.45 5.68 2.80
N GLY A 55 15.48 5.61 4.14
CA GLY A 55 16.14 4.54 4.89
C GLY A 55 15.39 3.20 4.79
N ASP A 56 16.12 2.08 4.89
CA ASP A 56 15.57 0.71 4.79
C ASP A 56 14.89 0.25 6.09
N HIS A 57 13.97 1.05 6.58
CA HIS A 57 13.22 0.77 7.81
C HIS A 57 11.82 1.39 7.78
N PRO A 58 10.88 0.92 8.63
CA PRO A 58 9.58 1.57 8.80
C PRO A 58 9.73 2.91 9.54
N ILE A 59 8.85 3.87 9.24
CA ILE A 59 8.85 5.21 9.83
C ILE A 59 7.56 5.44 10.61
N PRO A 60 7.63 5.87 11.88
CA PRO A 60 6.43 6.16 12.67
C PRO A 60 5.62 7.32 12.09
N ILE A 61 4.28 7.17 12.12
CA ILE A 61 3.31 8.23 11.83
C ILE A 61 2.33 8.39 13.01
N ALA A 62 1.27 9.18 12.83
CA ALA A 62 0.25 9.34 13.86
C ALA A 62 -0.49 8.02 14.19
N GLU A 63 -1.27 8.02 15.25
CA GLU A 63 -2.11 6.90 15.70
C GLU A 63 -1.33 5.59 15.97
N GLY A 64 -0.02 5.68 16.29
CA GLY A 64 0.82 4.51 16.52
C GLY A 64 1.09 3.66 15.26
N GLN A 65 0.81 4.20 14.07
CA GLN A 65 1.01 3.53 12.81
C GLN A 65 2.39 3.81 12.21
N THR A 66 2.74 3.16 11.10
CA THR A 66 4.02 3.34 10.41
C THR A 66 3.84 3.39 8.90
N VAL A 67 4.73 4.10 8.21
CA VAL A 67 4.99 3.85 6.78
C VAL A 67 5.93 2.66 6.70
N SER A 68 5.53 1.60 6.01
CA SER A 68 6.29 0.34 5.92
C SER A 68 7.64 0.52 5.24
N GLN A 69 8.60 -0.37 5.54
CA GLN A 69 9.92 -0.42 4.92
C GLN A 69 9.82 -0.45 3.39
N PRO A 70 10.67 0.30 2.65
CA PRO A 70 10.60 0.37 1.18
C PRO A 70 10.61 -0.98 0.47
N TYR A 71 11.48 -1.91 0.90
CA TYR A 71 11.55 -3.24 0.29
C TYR A 71 10.24 -4.02 0.42
N ILE A 72 9.63 -4.03 1.59
CA ILE A 72 8.35 -4.74 1.82
C ILE A 72 7.25 -4.13 0.95
N VAL A 73 7.18 -2.81 0.87
CA VAL A 73 6.24 -2.10 -0.01
C VAL A 73 6.42 -2.53 -1.47
N ALA A 74 7.66 -2.53 -1.97
CA ALA A 74 7.96 -2.91 -3.35
C ALA A 74 7.64 -4.39 -3.62
N LEU A 75 7.95 -5.30 -2.68
CA LEU A 75 7.61 -6.72 -2.78
C LEU A 75 6.09 -6.93 -2.86
N MET A 76 5.32 -6.25 -1.99
CA MET A 76 3.86 -6.32 -2.02
C MET A 76 3.29 -5.89 -3.37
N LEU A 77 3.82 -4.80 -3.95
CA LEU A 77 3.39 -4.31 -5.27
C LEU A 77 3.80 -5.27 -6.40
N GLU A 78 5.02 -5.81 -6.37
CA GLU A 78 5.52 -6.70 -7.41
C GLU A 78 4.73 -8.00 -7.52
N VAL A 79 4.36 -8.61 -6.37
CA VAL A 79 3.62 -9.89 -6.37
C VAL A 79 2.17 -9.74 -6.82
N LEU A 80 1.61 -8.54 -6.76
CA LEU A 80 0.26 -8.27 -7.25
C LEU A 80 0.17 -8.32 -8.78
N LYS A 81 1.24 -8.01 -9.52
CA LYS A 81 1.28 -7.99 -10.99
C LYS A 81 0.12 -7.19 -11.60
N LEU A 82 -0.09 -5.98 -11.08
CA LEU A 82 -1.21 -5.14 -11.50
C LEU A 82 -1.10 -4.73 -12.96
N GLU A 83 -2.17 -4.88 -13.72
CA GLU A 83 -2.30 -4.29 -15.04
C GLU A 83 -2.66 -2.79 -14.94
N PRO A 84 -2.33 -1.95 -15.94
CA PRO A 84 -2.66 -0.52 -15.92
C PRO A 84 -4.17 -0.22 -15.81
N SER A 85 -5.02 -1.14 -16.22
CA SER A 85 -6.49 -1.04 -16.12
C SER A 85 -7.04 -1.52 -14.77
N ALA A 86 -6.19 -2.02 -13.88
CA ALA A 86 -6.61 -2.66 -12.63
C ALA A 86 -7.40 -1.73 -11.71
N LYS A 87 -8.35 -2.32 -11.00
CA LYS A 87 -9.08 -1.75 -9.87
C LYS A 87 -8.58 -2.40 -8.58
N VAL A 88 -8.09 -1.60 -7.65
CA VAL A 88 -7.38 -2.07 -6.46
C VAL A 88 -8.06 -1.62 -5.19
N LEU A 89 -8.14 -2.51 -4.19
CA LEU A 89 -8.47 -2.20 -2.82
C LEU A 89 -7.19 -2.16 -1.97
N GLU A 90 -7.01 -1.09 -1.22
CA GLU A 90 -6.03 -1.00 -0.13
C GLU A 90 -6.75 -1.01 1.22
N VAL A 91 -6.28 -1.85 2.14
CA VAL A 91 -6.71 -1.88 3.54
C VAL A 91 -5.59 -1.33 4.41
N GLY A 92 -5.84 -0.17 5.04
CA GLY A 92 -4.86 0.56 5.84
C GLY A 92 -4.13 1.64 5.02
N THR A 93 -4.81 2.74 4.71
CA THR A 93 -4.26 3.91 3.99
C THR A 93 -3.03 4.49 4.70
N GLY A 94 -3.09 4.58 6.03
CA GLY A 94 -2.02 5.15 6.85
C GLY A 94 -1.64 6.57 6.41
N SER A 95 -0.42 6.73 5.91
CA SER A 95 0.07 8.01 5.37
C SER A 95 -0.37 8.32 3.94
N GLY A 96 -0.87 7.31 3.19
CA GLY A 96 -1.16 7.39 1.76
C GLY A 96 0.03 7.05 0.84
N TYR A 97 1.19 6.61 1.36
CA TYR A 97 2.35 6.29 0.52
C TYR A 97 2.10 5.07 -0.39
N MET A 98 1.59 3.97 0.18
CA MET A 98 1.21 2.80 -0.61
C MET A 98 0.08 3.15 -1.58
N THR A 99 -0.89 3.95 -1.16
CA THR A 99 -2.00 4.46 -1.99
C THR A 99 -1.47 5.20 -3.23
N ALA A 100 -0.49 6.10 -3.06
CA ALA A 100 0.14 6.83 -4.17
C ALA A 100 0.87 5.89 -5.14
N LEU A 101 1.58 4.89 -4.63
CA LEU A 101 2.25 3.88 -5.47
C LEU A 101 1.24 3.03 -6.26
N LEU A 102 0.13 2.64 -5.63
CA LEU A 102 -0.97 1.94 -6.31
C LEU A 102 -1.59 2.82 -7.40
N ALA A 103 -1.76 4.12 -7.13
CA ALA A 103 -2.29 5.08 -8.11
C ALA A 103 -1.39 5.25 -9.35
N GLU A 104 -0.07 5.04 -9.22
CA GLU A 104 0.87 4.99 -10.36
C GLU A 104 0.77 3.69 -11.17
N LEU A 105 0.24 2.63 -10.59
CA LEU A 105 0.24 1.28 -11.16
C LEU A 105 -1.12 0.82 -11.70
N ALA A 106 -2.22 1.43 -11.23
CA ALA A 106 -3.59 0.98 -11.46
C ALA A 106 -4.49 2.12 -11.98
N ALA A 107 -5.60 1.76 -12.63
CA ALA A 107 -6.57 2.74 -13.11
C ALA A 107 -7.38 3.38 -11.97
N GLN A 108 -7.72 2.62 -10.94
CA GLN A 108 -8.53 3.09 -9.82
C GLN A 108 -8.10 2.43 -8.52
N VAL A 109 -7.95 3.23 -7.46
CA VAL A 109 -7.60 2.77 -6.11
C VAL A 109 -8.70 3.17 -5.14
N TYR A 110 -9.22 2.20 -4.41
CA TYR A 110 -10.07 2.40 -3.24
C TYR A 110 -9.25 2.04 -2.00
N SER A 111 -9.19 2.95 -1.03
CA SER A 111 -8.40 2.75 0.18
C SER A 111 -9.27 2.94 1.42
N VAL A 112 -9.22 2.01 2.37
CA VAL A 112 -9.99 2.09 3.61
C VAL A 112 -9.05 2.25 4.80
N GLU A 113 -9.35 3.25 5.63
CA GLU A 113 -8.60 3.58 6.84
C GLU A 113 -9.55 3.70 8.05
N ARG A 114 -9.20 3.06 9.16
CA ARG A 114 -10.01 3.12 10.38
C ARG A 114 -9.90 4.44 11.13
N HIS A 115 -8.74 5.10 11.04
CA HIS A 115 -8.48 6.36 11.72
C HIS A 115 -8.84 7.54 10.82
N ALA A 116 -10.00 8.17 11.05
CA ALA A 116 -10.49 9.29 10.25
C ALA A 116 -9.48 10.45 10.11
N ARG A 117 -8.60 10.63 11.09
CA ARG A 117 -7.54 11.65 11.04
C ARG A 117 -6.48 11.27 10.00
N LEU A 118 -6.04 10.00 9.96
CA LEU A 118 -5.07 9.53 8.97
C LEU A 118 -5.68 9.58 7.57
N ALA A 119 -6.92 9.12 7.40
CA ALA A 119 -7.62 9.16 6.13
C ALA A 119 -7.61 10.58 5.53
N ARG A 120 -8.04 11.59 6.30
CA ARG A 120 -8.04 13.00 5.87
C ARG A 120 -6.64 13.51 5.51
N GLN A 121 -5.63 13.21 6.34
CA GLN A 121 -4.24 13.63 6.05
C GLN A 121 -3.70 12.97 4.78
N ALA A 122 -4.04 11.71 4.52
CA ALA A 122 -3.67 11.01 3.31
C ALA A 122 -4.37 11.61 2.08
N GLU A 123 -5.68 11.89 2.14
CA GLU A 123 -6.42 12.56 1.07
C GLU A 123 -5.79 13.91 0.70
N ASP A 124 -5.52 14.76 1.70
CA ASP A 124 -4.90 16.08 1.49
C ASP A 124 -3.53 15.95 0.79
N THR A 125 -2.73 14.97 1.22
CA THR A 125 -1.41 14.73 0.63
C THR A 125 -1.52 14.21 -0.79
N LEU A 126 -2.39 13.23 -1.05
CA LEU A 126 -2.63 12.65 -2.37
C LEU A 126 -3.17 13.70 -3.36
N ALA A 127 -4.14 14.50 -2.95
CA ALA A 127 -4.71 15.59 -3.76
C ALA A 127 -3.63 16.64 -4.09
N ARG A 128 -2.82 17.06 -3.12
CA ARG A 128 -1.70 18.00 -3.32
C ARG A 128 -0.65 17.48 -4.29
N LEU A 129 -0.43 16.17 -4.31
CA LEU A 129 0.51 15.51 -5.23
C LEU A 129 -0.11 15.16 -6.59
N GLY A 130 -1.41 15.45 -6.80
CA GLY A 130 -2.09 15.30 -8.08
C GLY A 130 -2.65 13.90 -8.36
N TYR A 131 -2.83 13.06 -7.35
CA TYR A 131 -3.47 11.75 -7.50
C TYR A 131 -5.00 11.90 -7.49
N HIS A 132 -5.65 11.66 -8.64
CA HIS A 132 -7.10 11.83 -8.84
C HIS A 132 -7.85 10.52 -9.04
N ASN A 133 -7.13 9.40 -9.17
CA ASN A 133 -7.67 8.05 -9.35
C ASN A 133 -7.75 7.27 -8.02
N VAL A 134 -7.87 7.99 -6.91
CA VAL A 134 -7.92 7.45 -5.55
C VAL A 134 -9.21 7.88 -4.87
N THR A 135 -9.82 6.96 -4.13
CA THR A 135 -10.94 7.22 -3.21
C THR A 135 -10.55 6.67 -1.83
N VAL A 136 -10.44 7.55 -0.83
CA VAL A 136 -10.16 7.14 0.55
C VAL A 136 -11.46 7.13 1.34
N LEU A 137 -11.68 6.06 2.11
CA LEU A 137 -12.88 5.86 2.92
C LEU A 137 -12.50 5.56 4.37
N VAL A 138 -13.30 6.08 5.30
CA VAL A 138 -13.12 5.74 6.72
C VAL A 138 -13.99 4.52 7.04
N GLY A 139 -13.38 3.44 7.59
CA GLY A 139 -14.15 2.23 7.90
C GLY A 139 -13.34 1.05 8.40
N ASP A 140 -14.02 -0.07 8.59
CA ASP A 140 -13.44 -1.35 8.99
C ASP A 140 -12.87 -2.09 7.78
N GLY A 141 -11.56 -2.07 7.63
CA GLY A 141 -10.87 -2.73 6.53
C GLY A 141 -11.01 -4.27 6.52
N THR A 142 -11.40 -4.90 7.62
CA THR A 142 -11.64 -6.36 7.65
C THR A 142 -12.83 -6.77 6.78
N GLN A 143 -13.75 -5.84 6.54
CA GLN A 143 -14.93 -6.04 5.69
C GLN A 143 -14.66 -5.71 4.22
N GLY A 144 -13.50 -5.13 3.91
CA GLY A 144 -13.23 -4.59 2.57
C GLY A 144 -14.19 -3.48 2.17
N LEU A 145 -14.47 -3.34 0.89
CA LEU A 145 -15.40 -2.36 0.30
C LEU A 145 -16.29 -3.05 -0.76
N PRO A 146 -17.30 -3.81 -0.33
CA PRO A 146 -18.10 -4.66 -1.24
C PRO A 146 -18.83 -3.87 -2.35
N ASP A 147 -19.21 -2.61 -2.08
CA ASP A 147 -19.91 -1.77 -3.06
C ASP A 147 -19.07 -1.46 -4.31
N PHE A 148 -17.75 -1.61 -4.22
CA PHE A 148 -16.83 -1.36 -5.32
C PHE A 148 -16.20 -2.63 -5.90
N ALA A 149 -16.49 -3.80 -5.33
CA ALA A 149 -16.00 -5.09 -5.82
C ALA A 149 -16.55 -5.42 -7.24
N PRO A 150 -15.92 -6.34 -8.00
CA PRO A 150 -14.70 -7.08 -7.69
C PRO A 150 -13.43 -6.25 -7.90
N TYR A 151 -12.32 -6.69 -7.26
CA TYR A 151 -11.00 -6.08 -7.38
C TYR A 151 -10.01 -7.01 -8.09
N ASP A 152 -9.15 -6.43 -8.94
CA ASP A 152 -8.03 -7.14 -9.58
C ASP A 152 -6.87 -7.33 -8.59
N GLY A 153 -6.70 -6.39 -7.65
CA GLY A 153 -5.70 -6.46 -6.59
C GLY A 153 -6.22 -6.01 -5.23
N VAL A 154 -5.74 -6.64 -4.17
CA VAL A 154 -5.99 -6.22 -2.78
C VAL A 154 -4.67 -6.15 -2.02
N VAL A 155 -4.38 -5.02 -1.40
CA VAL A 155 -3.23 -4.84 -0.50
C VAL A 155 -3.73 -4.64 0.92
N VAL A 156 -3.20 -5.42 1.85
CA VAL A 156 -3.50 -5.24 3.28
C VAL A 156 -2.24 -4.81 4.01
N SER A 157 -2.22 -3.57 4.49
CA SER A 157 -1.09 -2.95 5.19
C SER A 157 -1.17 -3.12 6.72
N ALA A 158 -1.84 -4.16 7.19
CA ALA A 158 -1.97 -4.56 8.59
C ALA A 158 -2.01 -6.08 8.70
N ALA A 159 -1.52 -6.65 9.80
CA ALA A 159 -1.42 -8.08 9.99
C ALA A 159 -2.71 -8.68 10.56
N ALA A 160 -3.24 -9.70 9.91
CA ALA A 160 -4.39 -10.48 10.36
C ALA A 160 -3.95 -11.79 11.03
N SER A 161 -4.73 -12.29 12.00
CA SER A 161 -4.51 -13.65 12.55
C SER A 161 -4.84 -14.74 11.52
N GLN A 162 -5.77 -14.45 10.62
CA GLN A 162 -6.17 -15.28 9.49
C GLN A 162 -6.68 -14.37 8.36
N ILE A 163 -6.65 -14.86 7.13
CA ILE A 163 -7.12 -14.10 5.96
C ILE A 163 -8.62 -13.83 6.09
N PRO A 164 -9.09 -12.56 6.06
CA PRO A 164 -10.52 -12.27 6.14
C PRO A 164 -11.27 -12.79 4.91
N ALA A 165 -12.32 -13.60 5.11
CA ALA A 165 -13.12 -14.17 4.02
C ALA A 165 -13.74 -13.08 3.14
N ALA A 166 -14.20 -11.97 3.73
CA ALA A 166 -14.77 -10.84 3.00
C ALA A 166 -13.83 -10.26 1.95
N LEU A 167 -12.51 -10.26 2.19
CA LEU A 167 -11.53 -9.78 1.21
C LEU A 167 -11.32 -10.77 0.06
N ILE A 168 -11.38 -12.09 0.35
CA ILE A 168 -11.31 -13.14 -0.68
C ILE A 168 -12.56 -13.07 -1.58
N ASP A 169 -13.73 -12.89 -0.99
CA ASP A 169 -14.99 -12.81 -1.74
C ASP A 169 -15.01 -11.63 -2.72
N GLN A 170 -14.36 -10.51 -2.33
CA GLN A 170 -14.26 -9.29 -3.15
C GLN A 170 -13.16 -9.34 -4.21
N LEU A 171 -12.27 -10.35 -4.23
CA LEU A 171 -11.34 -10.57 -5.33
C LEU A 171 -12.10 -11.02 -6.59
N GLY A 172 -11.73 -10.46 -7.73
CA GLY A 172 -12.10 -10.97 -9.05
C GLY A 172 -11.46 -12.32 -9.35
N GLU A 173 -11.89 -12.99 -10.41
CA GLU A 173 -11.18 -14.16 -10.94
C GLU A 173 -9.79 -13.75 -11.40
N ASP A 174 -8.77 -14.56 -11.13
CA ASP A 174 -7.34 -14.27 -11.30
C ASP A 174 -6.83 -13.07 -10.46
N GLY A 175 -7.70 -12.46 -9.65
CA GLY A 175 -7.35 -11.37 -8.74
C GLY A 175 -6.34 -11.82 -7.68
N ARG A 176 -5.49 -10.88 -7.24
CA ARG A 176 -4.39 -11.13 -6.31
C ARG A 176 -4.51 -10.31 -5.05
N MET A 177 -4.32 -10.93 -3.91
CA MET A 177 -4.24 -10.23 -2.62
C MET A 177 -2.91 -10.49 -1.95
N VAL A 178 -2.31 -9.45 -1.39
CA VAL A 178 -1.13 -9.57 -0.53
C VAL A 178 -1.48 -9.09 0.87
N ILE A 179 -1.19 -9.92 1.87
CA ILE A 179 -1.59 -9.70 3.26
C ILE A 179 -0.57 -10.29 4.23
N PRO A 180 -0.15 -9.55 5.28
CA PRO A 180 0.58 -10.13 6.41
C PRO A 180 -0.34 -10.99 7.27
N VAL A 181 0.07 -12.23 7.59
CA VAL A 181 -0.71 -13.16 8.41
C VAL A 181 0.17 -13.75 9.51
N GLY A 182 -0.36 -13.82 10.72
CA GLY A 182 0.30 -14.45 11.86
C GLY A 182 0.22 -13.65 13.15
N PRO A 183 0.74 -14.22 14.25
CA PRO A 183 0.81 -13.53 15.54
C PRO A 183 1.80 -12.34 15.48
N PRO A 184 1.75 -11.40 16.44
CA PRO A 184 2.54 -10.17 16.42
C PRO A 184 4.06 -10.35 16.29
N ASP A 185 4.58 -11.48 16.72
CA ASP A 185 6.02 -11.82 16.74
C ASP A 185 6.46 -12.75 15.60
N ALA A 186 5.52 -13.30 14.80
CA ALA A 186 5.80 -14.25 13.73
C ALA A 186 4.82 -14.11 12.55
N GLN A 187 4.89 -13.00 11.84
CA GLN A 187 4.05 -12.73 10.67
C GLN A 187 4.78 -13.14 9.39
N GLU A 188 4.03 -13.70 8.45
CA GLU A 188 4.44 -13.98 7.09
C GLU A 188 3.61 -13.14 6.11
N LEU A 189 4.24 -12.59 5.10
CA LEU A 189 3.54 -12.02 3.96
C LEU A 189 2.99 -13.17 3.11
N GLN A 190 1.71 -13.14 2.81
CA GLN A 190 1.04 -14.15 2.00
C GLN A 190 0.46 -13.53 0.73
N LEU A 191 0.66 -14.20 -0.40
CA LEU A 191 0.00 -13.91 -1.66
C LEU A 191 -1.16 -14.89 -1.83
N VAL A 192 -2.37 -14.36 -2.00
CA VAL A 192 -3.56 -15.12 -2.34
C VAL A 192 -3.93 -14.85 -3.80
N ILE A 193 -4.15 -15.90 -4.59
CA ILE A 193 -4.63 -15.80 -5.97
C ILE A 193 -5.98 -16.51 -6.02
N LYS A 194 -6.99 -15.88 -6.61
CA LYS A 194 -8.31 -16.50 -6.78
C LYS A 194 -8.37 -17.19 -8.14
N GLU A 195 -8.37 -18.51 -8.16
CA GLU A 195 -8.40 -19.32 -9.38
C GLU A 195 -9.58 -20.31 -9.32
N GLY A 196 -10.44 -20.28 -10.33
CA GLY A 196 -11.65 -21.10 -10.40
C GLY A 196 -12.59 -20.87 -9.18
N GLY A 197 -12.67 -19.61 -8.72
CA GLY A 197 -13.46 -19.21 -7.56
C GLY A 197 -12.85 -19.60 -6.21
N ARG A 198 -11.62 -20.17 -6.15
CA ARG A 198 -10.98 -20.63 -4.92
C ARG A 198 -9.70 -19.87 -4.63
N PRO A 199 -9.38 -19.55 -3.34
CA PRO A 199 -8.13 -18.94 -2.97
C PRO A 199 -6.99 -19.98 -2.98
N ILE A 200 -5.89 -19.67 -3.69
CA ILE A 200 -4.60 -20.36 -3.62
C ILE A 200 -3.64 -19.46 -2.86
N VAL A 201 -3.05 -19.98 -1.79
CA VAL A 201 -2.19 -19.21 -0.88
C VAL A 201 -0.73 -19.59 -1.07
N HIS A 202 0.12 -18.60 -1.30
CA HIS A 202 1.58 -18.72 -1.36
C HIS A 202 2.20 -17.93 -0.21
N ARG A 203 3.12 -18.56 0.53
CA ARG A 203 3.89 -17.90 1.58
C ARG A 203 5.10 -17.20 0.98
N LEU A 204 5.36 -16.00 1.44
CA LEU A 204 6.48 -15.15 1.04
C LEU A 204 7.40 -14.89 2.23
N ASP A 205 8.03 -13.73 2.27
CA ASP A 205 8.98 -13.34 3.30
C ASP A 205 8.33 -13.10 4.66
N GLY A 206 9.09 -13.30 5.74
CA GLY A 206 8.74 -12.85 7.08
C GLY A 206 8.64 -11.32 7.12
N CYS A 207 7.65 -10.79 7.86
CA CYS A 207 7.40 -9.36 7.94
C CYS A 207 6.91 -8.95 9.33
N ARG A 208 6.77 -7.64 9.54
CA ARG A 208 6.21 -7.10 10.80
C ARG A 208 5.31 -5.90 10.49
N PHE A 209 4.03 -6.07 10.78
CA PHE A 209 3.00 -5.05 10.61
C PHE A 209 2.23 -4.84 11.91
N VAL A 210 1.59 -3.67 11.99
CA VAL A 210 0.58 -3.39 13.01
C VAL A 210 -0.62 -4.32 12.83
N PRO A 211 -1.38 -4.64 13.91
CA PRO A 211 -2.51 -5.55 13.79
C PRO A 211 -3.66 -4.96 12.96
N LEU A 212 -4.28 -5.80 12.15
CA LEU A 212 -5.57 -5.53 11.51
C LEU A 212 -6.66 -5.70 12.57
N VAL A 213 -7.34 -4.60 12.90
CA VAL A 213 -8.33 -4.57 13.98
C VAL A 213 -9.72 -4.34 13.38
N ALA A 214 -10.66 -5.25 13.66
CA ALA A 214 -12.07 -5.07 13.35
C ALA A 214 -12.67 -3.89 14.14
N GLY A 215 -13.59 -3.15 13.53
CA GLY A 215 -14.27 -2.00 14.12
C GLY A 215 -15.73 -1.93 13.67
N GLU A 216 -16.43 -0.86 14.03
CA GLU A 216 -17.79 -0.58 13.52
C GLU A 216 -17.72 -0.16 12.03
N GLY A 217 -18.74 -0.51 11.23
CA GLY A 217 -18.77 -0.35 9.78
C GLY A 217 -18.63 1.10 9.28
N TYR A 218 -18.69 1.30 7.95
CA TYR A 218 -18.41 2.57 7.28
C TYR A 218 -19.21 3.74 7.79
N THR A 219 -18.54 4.92 7.86
CA THR A 219 -19.18 6.22 7.72
C THR A 219 -18.60 6.91 6.48
N SER A 220 -19.46 7.18 5.47
CA SER A 220 -19.12 8.14 4.42
C SER A 220 -19.05 9.54 5.03
N THR A 221 -17.96 10.25 4.83
CA THR A 221 -17.83 11.68 5.16
C THR A 221 -18.60 12.51 4.17
#